data_81665276303c08c06b068f061d7bcb11
#
_entry.id   81665276303c08c06b068f061d7bcb11
#
_cell.length_a   1.000
_cell.length_b   1.000
_cell.length_c   1.000
_cell.angle_alpha   90.00
_cell.angle_beta   90.00
_cell.angle_gamma   90.00
#
_symmetry.space_group_name_H-M   'P 1'
#
loop_
_entity.id
_entity.type
_entity.pdbx_description
1 polymer ?
#
loop_
_entity_poly.entity_id
_entity_poly.type
_entity_poly.pdbx_seq_one_letter_code
_entity_poly.pdbx_strand_id
1 'polypeptide(L)'
;MSDINISYGGQAVIGGVLIQSPKGWSLGIRDKDDNLHRYYEPRIPLVQRNKFWSSPFIRGFGALIDSMYVGFKAITLSEKIYSKFEDEEESLLSKVVTYSVLIAVLLLFIAGPRLLVEMINYPQIGTGLIEGLFRGVIVIIYVYLIGRTKDAQELFEYHGAEHMTIASYEDQQSLEFDNVMKYPKEHVRCGTSFLFLIVLISLLTLPFIPNLDIVMTTVTRLLHVVLVSMISYEVLKFNFKNSDSIIAKVFATPGIWVQKITTKNPSKEQVEVAILSMANCITPVSYTHLRAHETVLDLVCRLLLE
;
A
#
# COMPACT_ATOMS: atom_id res chain seq x y z
N MET A 1 17.10 23.31 -14.21
CA MET A 1 15.76 23.05 -13.64
C MET A 1 15.43 21.61 -13.97
N SER A 2 15.77 20.72 -13.07
CA SER A 2 15.63 19.27 -13.26
C SER A 2 14.16 18.88 -13.13
N ASP A 3 13.69 18.11 -14.10
CA ASP A 3 12.35 17.54 -14.14
C ASP A 3 12.10 16.59 -12.94
N ILE A 4 11.79 17.19 -11.77
CA ILE A 4 11.34 16.42 -10.60
C ILE A 4 9.84 16.11 -10.77
N ASN A 5 9.54 15.37 -11.82
CA ASN A 5 8.24 14.76 -12.03
C ASN A 5 8.31 13.22 -11.79
N ILE A 6 9.34 12.80 -11.07
CA ILE A 6 9.53 11.40 -10.72
C ILE A 6 8.72 11.14 -9.46
N SER A 7 7.60 10.47 -9.63
CA SER A 7 6.71 10.06 -8.57
C SER A 7 7.23 8.78 -7.94
N TYR A 8 7.62 8.82 -6.69
CA TYR A 8 7.92 7.63 -5.89
C TYR A 8 6.67 7.17 -5.15
N GLY A 9 6.55 5.89 -4.97
CA GLY A 9 5.51 5.27 -4.14
C GLY A 9 6.11 4.07 -3.43
N GLY A 10 5.47 3.57 -2.39
CA GLY A 10 6.00 2.44 -1.68
C GLY A 10 4.93 1.60 -1.00
N GLN A 11 5.39 0.60 -0.28
CA GLN A 11 4.58 -0.28 0.56
C GLN A 11 5.46 -0.83 1.68
N ALA A 12 4.93 -0.88 2.90
CA ALA A 12 5.52 -1.67 3.95
C ALA A 12 5.36 -3.16 3.64
N VAL A 13 6.39 -3.93 3.94
CA VAL A 13 6.42 -5.40 3.84
C VAL A 13 6.97 -5.98 5.13
N ILE A 14 6.97 -7.29 5.27
CA ILE A 14 7.51 -7.98 6.46
C ILE A 14 9.00 -7.65 6.60
N GLY A 15 9.36 -7.06 7.74
CA GLY A 15 10.74 -6.67 8.05
C GLY A 15 11.33 -5.58 7.13
N GLY A 16 10.50 -4.84 6.35
CA GLY A 16 11.07 -3.92 5.38
C GLY A 16 10.14 -2.97 4.65
N VAL A 17 10.73 -2.30 3.66
CA VAL A 17 10.07 -1.28 2.83
C VAL A 17 10.37 -1.52 1.35
N LEU A 18 9.32 -1.57 0.56
CA LEU A 18 9.35 -1.49 -0.90
C LEU A 18 9.24 -0.02 -1.33
N ILE A 19 10.11 0.43 -2.25
CA ILE A 19 10.00 1.72 -2.95
C ILE A 19 9.95 1.48 -4.46
N GLN A 20 9.00 2.13 -5.12
CA GLN A 20 8.82 2.07 -6.57
C GLN A 20 9.16 3.42 -7.20
N SER A 21 9.81 3.36 -8.35
CA SER A 21 10.13 4.51 -9.21
C SER A 21 9.71 4.24 -10.67
N PRO A 22 9.76 5.25 -11.54
CA PRO A 22 9.52 5.05 -12.97
C PRO A 22 10.50 4.09 -13.67
N LYS A 23 11.65 3.80 -13.05
CA LYS A 23 12.72 2.95 -13.64
C LYS A 23 12.74 1.53 -13.08
N GLY A 24 12.12 1.31 -11.92
CA GLY A 24 12.14 0.03 -11.24
C GLY A 24 11.61 0.11 -9.82
N TRP A 25 11.83 -0.93 -9.08
CA TRP A 25 11.49 -0.96 -7.66
C TRP A 25 12.63 -1.56 -6.85
N SER A 26 12.74 -1.10 -5.63
CA SER A 26 13.74 -1.58 -4.67
C SER A 26 13.06 -2.08 -3.42
N LEU A 27 13.75 -2.95 -2.69
CA LEU A 27 13.30 -3.53 -1.45
C LEU A 27 14.46 -3.49 -0.45
N GLY A 28 14.25 -2.82 0.67
CA GLY A 28 15.11 -2.87 1.84
C GLY A 28 14.47 -3.76 2.88
N ILE A 29 15.23 -4.67 3.49
CA ILE A 29 14.73 -5.61 4.50
C ILE A 29 15.79 -5.75 5.59
N ARG A 30 15.33 -5.81 6.83
CA ARG A 30 16.15 -6.24 7.98
C ARG A 30 15.66 -7.62 8.40
N ASP A 31 16.54 -8.63 8.37
CA ASP A 31 16.20 -9.98 8.77
C ASP A 31 16.18 -10.15 10.30
N LYS A 32 15.77 -11.33 10.78
CA LYS A 32 15.71 -11.64 12.23
C LYS A 32 17.08 -11.62 12.94
N ASP A 33 18.17 -11.70 12.19
CA ASP A 33 19.54 -11.61 12.72
C ASP A 33 20.13 -10.22 12.55
N ASP A 34 19.29 -9.22 12.31
CA ASP A 34 19.68 -7.81 12.18
C ASP A 34 20.53 -7.49 10.95
N ASN A 35 20.59 -8.39 9.95
CA ASN A 35 21.29 -8.10 8.70
C ASN A 35 20.39 -7.31 7.75
N LEU A 36 21.00 -6.33 7.07
CA LEU A 36 20.35 -5.54 6.07
C LEU A 36 20.49 -6.18 4.68
N HIS A 37 19.37 -6.30 3.99
CA HIS A 37 19.30 -6.79 2.62
C HIS A 37 18.72 -5.71 1.73
N ARG A 38 19.26 -5.59 0.52
CA ARG A 38 18.72 -4.72 -0.52
C ARG A 38 18.53 -5.49 -1.80
N TYR A 39 17.43 -5.21 -2.47
CA TYR A 39 17.12 -5.78 -3.76
C TYR A 39 16.64 -4.68 -4.70
N TYR A 40 17.01 -4.77 -5.98
CA TYR A 40 16.50 -3.87 -7.01
C TYR A 40 16.13 -4.67 -8.26
N GLU A 41 15.00 -4.31 -8.87
CA GLU A 41 14.57 -4.87 -10.13
C GLU A 41 14.17 -3.75 -11.09
N PRO A 42 14.83 -3.64 -12.25
CA PRO A 42 14.45 -2.70 -13.28
C PRO A 42 13.09 -3.09 -13.87
N ARG A 43 12.18 -2.14 -13.96
CA ARG A 43 10.84 -2.35 -14.49
C ARG A 43 10.27 -1.05 -15.03
N ILE A 44 9.67 -1.12 -16.20
CA ILE A 44 8.89 -0.03 -16.77
C ILE A 44 7.42 -0.25 -16.38
N PRO A 45 6.81 0.64 -15.57
CA PRO A 45 5.39 0.56 -15.21
C PRO A 45 4.49 0.54 -16.44
N LEU A 46 3.35 -0.15 -16.36
CA LEU A 46 2.37 -0.23 -17.46
C LEU A 46 1.99 1.13 -18.00
N VAL A 47 1.76 2.08 -17.09
CA VAL A 47 1.38 3.47 -17.43
C VAL A 47 2.38 4.16 -18.36
N GLN A 48 3.64 3.74 -18.37
CA GLN A 48 4.71 4.32 -19.20
C GLN A 48 4.96 3.55 -20.49
N ARG A 49 4.38 2.37 -20.68
CA ARG A 49 4.69 1.49 -21.82
C ARG A 49 4.14 2.01 -23.15
N ASN A 50 2.96 2.59 -23.15
CA ASN A 50 2.33 3.11 -24.37
C ASN A 50 1.22 4.12 -24.06
N LYS A 51 0.72 4.80 -25.12
CA LYS A 51 -0.33 5.84 -25.02
C LYS A 51 -1.67 5.30 -24.48
N PHE A 52 -2.00 4.05 -24.70
CA PHE A 52 -3.23 3.44 -24.19
C PHE A 52 -3.21 3.39 -22.67
N TRP A 53 -2.14 2.84 -22.07
CA TRP A 53 -1.99 2.74 -20.62
C TRP A 53 -1.76 4.10 -19.92
N SER A 54 -1.27 5.11 -20.64
CA SER A 54 -1.06 6.47 -20.08
C SER A 54 -2.30 7.35 -20.17
N SER A 55 -3.36 6.92 -20.89
CA SER A 55 -4.56 7.70 -21.07
C SER A 55 -5.34 7.87 -19.76
N PRO A 56 -6.04 9.02 -19.58
CA PRO A 56 -6.86 9.27 -18.40
C PRO A 56 -7.80 8.07 -18.11
N PHE A 57 -8.05 7.80 -16.85
CA PHE A 57 -8.80 6.66 -16.32
C PHE A 57 -8.07 5.32 -16.51
N ILE A 58 -7.70 4.89 -17.74
CA ILE A 58 -7.03 3.60 -17.99
C ILE A 58 -5.73 3.49 -17.20
N ARG A 59 -5.00 4.60 -17.03
CA ARG A 59 -3.77 4.63 -16.23
C ARG A 59 -4.00 4.23 -14.77
N GLY A 60 -5.19 4.50 -14.21
CA GLY A 60 -5.54 4.06 -12.86
C GLY A 60 -5.61 2.55 -12.73
N PHE A 61 -6.20 1.88 -13.72
CA PHE A 61 -6.23 0.43 -13.79
C PHE A 61 -4.83 -0.17 -14.00
N GLY A 62 -4.03 0.43 -14.90
CA GLY A 62 -2.63 0.01 -15.10
C GLY A 62 -1.79 0.15 -13.84
N ALA A 63 -1.94 1.26 -13.10
CA ALA A 63 -1.25 1.47 -11.84
C ALA A 63 -1.67 0.46 -10.75
N LEU A 64 -2.95 0.09 -10.68
CA LEU A 64 -3.44 -0.94 -9.78
C LEU A 64 -2.80 -2.30 -10.07
N ILE A 65 -2.80 -2.72 -11.34
CA ILE A 65 -2.15 -3.98 -11.76
C ILE A 65 -0.66 -3.98 -11.41
N ASP A 66 0.05 -2.89 -11.69
CA ASP A 66 1.48 -2.78 -11.37
C ASP A 66 1.73 -2.86 -9.85
N SER A 67 0.95 -2.12 -9.06
CA SER A 67 1.07 -2.15 -7.59
C SER A 67 0.79 -3.52 -7.01
N MET A 68 -0.22 -4.23 -7.52
CA MET A 68 -0.51 -5.60 -7.10
C MET A 68 0.63 -6.55 -7.47
N TYR A 69 1.10 -6.51 -8.71
CA TYR A 69 2.18 -7.39 -9.17
C TYR A 69 3.48 -7.19 -8.36
N VAL A 70 3.92 -5.93 -8.23
CA VAL A 70 5.14 -5.60 -7.49
C VAL A 70 4.96 -5.87 -6.00
N GLY A 71 3.80 -5.51 -5.44
CA GLY A 71 3.48 -5.76 -4.03
C GLY A 71 3.51 -7.23 -3.66
N PHE A 72 2.85 -8.11 -4.42
CA PHE A 72 2.91 -9.56 -4.19
C PHE A 72 4.32 -10.11 -4.30
N LYS A 73 5.08 -9.66 -5.31
CA LYS A 73 6.47 -10.10 -5.47
C LYS A 73 7.35 -9.65 -4.31
N ALA A 74 7.18 -8.42 -3.85
CA ALA A 74 7.91 -7.87 -2.71
C ALA A 74 7.56 -8.60 -1.40
N ILE A 75 6.27 -8.87 -1.14
CA ILE A 75 5.82 -9.63 0.03
C ILE A 75 6.45 -11.02 0.02
N THR A 76 6.36 -11.76 -1.08
CA THR A 76 6.95 -13.10 -1.19
C THR A 76 8.46 -13.08 -0.99
N LEU A 77 9.16 -12.07 -1.54
CA LEU A 77 10.60 -11.94 -1.39
C LEU A 77 10.98 -11.55 0.04
N SER A 78 10.23 -10.63 0.66
CA SER A 78 10.48 -10.20 2.03
C SER A 78 10.27 -11.35 3.03
N GLU A 79 9.22 -12.13 2.84
CA GLU A 79 8.96 -13.31 3.67
C GLU A 79 10.11 -14.32 3.58
N LYS A 80 10.58 -14.63 2.38
CA LYS A 80 11.72 -15.53 2.18
C LYS A 80 13.01 -15.03 2.84
N ILE A 81 13.30 -13.73 2.75
CA ILE A 81 14.50 -13.16 3.35
C ILE A 81 14.34 -13.11 4.88
N TYR A 82 13.19 -12.67 5.38
CA TYR A 82 12.93 -12.50 6.80
C TYR A 82 12.90 -13.82 7.56
N SER A 83 12.29 -14.87 6.98
CA SER A 83 12.22 -16.22 7.58
C SER A 83 13.49 -17.05 7.37
N LYS A 84 14.48 -16.54 6.63
CA LYS A 84 15.72 -17.26 6.28
C LYS A 84 15.49 -18.64 5.68
N PHE A 85 14.51 -18.79 4.83
CA PHE A 85 14.16 -20.08 4.23
C PHE A 85 13.98 -21.18 5.30
N GLU A 86 13.38 -20.86 6.44
CA GLU A 86 12.83 -21.89 7.28
C GLU A 86 11.77 -22.60 6.45
N ASP A 87 12.22 -23.55 5.63
CA ASP A 87 11.42 -24.62 5.05
C ASP A 87 11.01 -25.59 6.20
N GLU A 88 10.44 -25.05 7.29
CA GLU A 88 9.58 -25.85 8.12
C GLU A 88 8.39 -26.16 7.24
N GLU A 89 8.32 -27.40 6.75
CA GLU A 89 7.13 -27.90 6.09
C GLU A 89 5.95 -27.59 7.00
N GLU A 90 5.22 -26.51 6.68
CA GLU A 90 4.03 -26.15 7.43
C GLU A 90 3.18 -27.40 7.55
N SER A 91 2.86 -27.78 8.78
CA SER A 91 2.03 -28.97 9.02
C SER A 91 0.70 -28.84 8.27
N LEU A 92 0.15 -29.94 7.80
CA LEU A 92 -1.15 -29.94 7.12
C LEU A 92 -2.21 -29.21 7.96
N LEU A 93 -2.15 -29.38 9.28
CA LEU A 93 -3.05 -28.73 10.24
C LEU A 93 -2.89 -27.19 10.20
N SER A 94 -1.66 -26.67 10.19
CA SER A 94 -1.39 -25.23 10.07
C SER A 94 -1.97 -24.66 8.79
N LYS A 95 -1.75 -25.31 7.65
CA LYS A 95 -2.32 -24.89 6.35
C LYS A 95 -3.86 -24.86 6.41
N VAL A 96 -4.48 -25.91 6.93
CA VAL A 96 -5.95 -25.99 7.06
C VAL A 96 -6.48 -24.87 7.94
N VAL A 97 -5.85 -24.57 9.07
CA VAL A 97 -6.24 -23.48 9.97
C VAL A 97 -6.09 -22.13 9.25
N THR A 98 -4.97 -21.88 8.61
CA THR A 98 -4.71 -20.63 7.88
C THR A 98 -5.74 -20.38 6.77
N TYR A 99 -5.99 -21.38 5.92
CA TYR A 99 -7.01 -21.25 4.87
C TYR A 99 -8.42 -21.12 5.43
N SER A 100 -8.76 -21.80 6.52
CA SER A 100 -10.06 -21.67 7.16
C SER A 100 -10.29 -20.26 7.73
N VAL A 101 -9.29 -19.68 8.38
CA VAL A 101 -9.32 -18.29 8.87
C VAL A 101 -9.45 -17.31 7.69
N LEU A 102 -8.67 -17.50 6.63
CA LEU A 102 -8.75 -16.66 5.43
C LEU A 102 -10.15 -16.69 4.81
N ILE A 103 -10.73 -17.88 4.65
CA ILE A 103 -12.09 -18.07 4.13
C ILE A 103 -13.12 -17.41 5.07
N ALA A 104 -13.00 -17.58 6.38
CA ALA A 104 -13.91 -16.98 7.36
C ALA A 104 -13.86 -15.44 7.30
N VAL A 105 -12.67 -14.86 7.21
CA VAL A 105 -12.49 -13.41 7.04
C VAL A 105 -13.10 -12.94 5.72
N LEU A 106 -12.85 -13.65 4.62
CA LEU A 106 -13.42 -13.32 3.31
C LEU A 106 -14.96 -13.36 3.34
N LEU A 107 -15.54 -14.38 3.94
CA LEU A 107 -16.99 -14.53 4.11
C LEU A 107 -17.56 -13.39 4.99
N LEU A 108 -16.86 -13.00 6.05
CA LEU A 108 -17.24 -11.88 6.89
C LEU A 108 -17.36 -10.58 6.08
N PHE A 109 -16.41 -10.31 5.20
CA PHE A 109 -16.42 -9.08 4.37
C PHE A 109 -17.43 -9.14 3.22
N ILE A 110 -17.71 -10.31 2.66
CA ILE A 110 -18.63 -10.47 1.53
C ILE A 110 -20.08 -10.61 2.02
N ALA A 111 -20.33 -11.55 2.92
CA ALA A 111 -21.68 -11.92 3.37
C ALA A 111 -22.14 -11.14 4.62
N GLY A 112 -21.23 -10.82 5.54
CA GLY A 112 -21.55 -10.15 6.80
C GLY A 112 -22.37 -8.88 6.65
N PRO A 113 -22.01 -7.91 5.81
CA PRO A 113 -22.78 -6.68 5.62
C PRO A 113 -24.21 -6.95 5.14
N ARG A 114 -24.37 -7.90 4.22
CA ARG A 114 -25.67 -8.28 3.70
C ARG A 114 -26.55 -8.93 4.76
N LEU A 115 -26.00 -9.87 5.55
CA LEU A 115 -26.71 -10.50 6.66
C LEU A 115 -27.17 -9.49 7.69
N LEU A 116 -26.35 -8.49 8.00
CA LEU A 116 -26.73 -7.41 8.92
C LEU A 116 -27.92 -6.60 8.38
N VAL A 117 -27.93 -6.28 7.08
CA VAL A 117 -29.04 -5.56 6.45
C VAL A 117 -30.33 -6.40 6.48
N GLU A 118 -30.24 -7.71 6.22
CA GLU A 118 -31.38 -8.63 6.27
C GLU A 118 -31.93 -8.75 7.72
N MET A 119 -31.07 -8.79 8.72
CA MET A 119 -31.49 -8.85 10.14
C MET A 119 -32.27 -7.63 10.61
N ILE A 120 -31.95 -6.43 10.10
CA ILE A 120 -32.68 -5.21 10.47
C ILE A 120 -33.93 -4.95 9.61
N ASN A 121 -34.30 -5.88 8.73
CA ASN A 121 -35.49 -5.80 7.86
C ASN A 121 -35.63 -4.44 7.13
N TYR A 122 -34.50 -3.91 6.64
CA TYR A 122 -34.48 -2.61 6.00
C TYR A 122 -35.21 -2.64 4.64
N PRO A 123 -36.00 -1.60 4.28
CA PRO A 123 -36.68 -1.52 2.98
C PRO A 123 -35.70 -1.68 1.81
N GLN A 124 -36.13 -2.35 0.74
CA GLN A 124 -35.25 -2.65 -0.42
C GLN A 124 -34.59 -1.41 -1.07
N ILE A 125 -35.28 -0.26 -0.96
CA ILE A 125 -34.75 1.02 -1.45
C ILE A 125 -33.68 1.51 -0.46
N GLY A 126 -32.42 1.58 -0.90
CA GLY A 126 -31.30 2.04 -0.08
C GLY A 126 -30.48 0.95 0.62
N THR A 127 -30.84 -0.33 0.46
CA THR A 127 -30.09 -1.48 1.04
C THR A 127 -28.61 -1.44 0.66
N GLY A 128 -28.27 -1.07 -0.57
CA GLY A 128 -26.87 -0.98 -1.04
C GLY A 128 -26.04 0.05 -0.27
N LEU A 129 -26.64 1.19 0.11
CA LEU A 129 -25.94 2.20 0.91
C LEU A 129 -25.63 1.69 2.33
N ILE A 130 -26.62 1.07 2.96
CA ILE A 130 -26.46 0.54 4.32
C ILE A 130 -25.52 -0.66 4.34
N GLU A 131 -25.61 -1.56 3.34
CA GLU A 131 -24.65 -2.65 3.17
C GLU A 131 -23.21 -2.11 3.04
N GLY A 132 -23.02 -1.07 2.24
CA GLY A 132 -21.73 -0.41 2.09
C GLY A 132 -21.22 0.24 3.39
N LEU A 133 -22.10 0.90 4.15
CA LEU A 133 -21.75 1.47 5.46
C LEU A 133 -21.32 0.38 6.44
N PHE A 134 -22.05 -0.73 6.56
CA PHE A 134 -21.66 -1.87 7.39
C PHE A 134 -20.32 -2.44 6.96
N ARG A 135 -20.09 -2.58 5.66
CA ARG A 135 -18.79 -3.04 5.12
C ARG A 135 -17.67 -2.11 5.53
N GLY A 136 -17.84 -0.80 5.38
CA GLY A 136 -16.86 0.20 5.82
C GLY A 136 -16.56 0.11 7.31
N VAL A 137 -17.59 0.00 8.15
CA VAL A 137 -17.43 -0.16 9.61
C VAL A 137 -16.70 -1.45 9.96
N ILE A 138 -17.04 -2.57 9.33
CA ILE A 138 -16.37 -3.87 9.55
C ILE A 138 -14.89 -3.77 9.18
N VAL A 139 -14.55 -3.14 8.05
CA VAL A 139 -13.15 -2.93 7.63
C VAL A 139 -12.40 -2.09 8.66
N ILE A 140 -12.97 -0.98 9.11
CA ILE A 140 -12.32 -0.10 10.11
C ILE A 140 -12.09 -0.84 11.42
N ILE A 141 -13.09 -1.57 11.92
CA ILE A 141 -12.97 -2.37 13.14
C ILE A 141 -11.90 -3.44 12.97
N TYR A 142 -11.90 -4.16 11.84
CA TYR A 142 -10.90 -5.19 11.53
C TYR A 142 -9.47 -4.62 11.55
N VAL A 143 -9.23 -3.53 10.81
CA VAL A 143 -7.91 -2.87 10.76
C VAL A 143 -7.49 -2.36 12.15
N TYR A 144 -8.43 -1.81 12.92
CA TYR A 144 -8.16 -1.36 14.28
C TYR A 144 -7.78 -2.51 15.21
N LEU A 145 -8.48 -3.64 15.13
CA LEU A 145 -8.21 -4.82 15.97
C LEU A 145 -6.89 -5.49 15.59
N ILE A 146 -6.66 -5.75 14.29
CA ILE A 146 -5.42 -6.36 13.83
C ILE A 146 -4.20 -5.48 14.10
N GLY A 147 -4.38 -4.15 14.01
CA GLY A 147 -3.34 -3.16 14.32
C GLY A 147 -2.89 -3.15 15.80
N ARG A 148 -3.51 -3.97 16.66
CA ARG A 148 -3.05 -4.19 18.04
C ARG A 148 -2.09 -5.37 18.17
N THR A 149 -1.97 -6.21 17.15
CA THR A 149 -0.97 -7.28 17.13
C THR A 149 0.43 -6.69 16.92
N LYS A 150 1.46 -7.35 17.44
CA LYS A 150 2.85 -6.87 17.32
C LYS A 150 3.30 -6.78 15.87
N ASP A 151 2.97 -7.80 15.07
CA ASP A 151 3.35 -7.87 13.65
C ASP A 151 2.73 -6.75 12.82
N ALA A 152 1.44 -6.45 13.06
CA ALA A 152 0.79 -5.34 12.39
C ALA A 152 1.31 -3.97 12.87
N GLN A 153 1.71 -3.86 14.15
CA GLN A 153 2.33 -2.65 14.68
C GLN A 153 3.67 -2.38 13.99
N GLU A 154 4.51 -3.39 13.87
CA GLU A 154 5.78 -3.32 13.16
C GLU A 154 5.56 -2.93 11.68
N LEU A 155 4.62 -3.56 11.01
CA LEU A 155 4.26 -3.22 9.63
C LEU A 155 3.80 -1.75 9.51
N PHE A 156 3.04 -1.24 10.49
CA PHE A 156 2.59 0.17 10.51
C PHE A 156 3.72 1.15 10.80
N GLU A 157 4.75 0.73 11.53
CA GLU A 157 5.97 1.49 11.74
C GLU A 157 6.81 1.58 10.45
N TYR A 158 7.01 0.46 9.73
CA TYR A 158 7.62 0.47 8.41
C TYR A 158 6.84 1.32 7.41
N HIS A 159 5.52 1.34 7.48
CA HIS A 159 4.67 2.19 6.66
C HIS A 159 4.88 3.69 6.98
N GLY A 160 5.04 4.03 8.26
CA GLY A 160 5.43 5.38 8.67
C GLY A 160 6.83 5.76 8.14
N ALA A 161 7.82 4.85 8.27
CA ALA A 161 9.17 5.06 7.76
C ALA A 161 9.21 5.30 6.25
N GLU A 162 8.43 4.52 5.49
CA GLU A 162 8.29 4.70 4.04
C GLU A 162 7.81 6.10 3.70
N HIS A 163 6.71 6.55 4.29
CA HIS A 163 6.13 7.88 4.03
C HIS A 163 7.09 9.01 4.35
N MET A 164 7.70 8.95 5.54
CA MET A 164 8.64 9.98 6.00
C MET A 164 9.88 10.06 5.10
N THR A 165 10.38 8.91 4.64
CA THR A 165 11.56 8.84 3.76
C THR A 165 11.24 9.39 2.37
N ILE A 166 10.09 9.03 1.78
CA ILE A 166 9.66 9.57 0.49
C ILE A 166 9.46 11.07 0.58
N ALA A 167 8.77 11.56 1.63
CA ALA A 167 8.52 12.98 1.82
C ALA A 167 9.82 13.79 1.98
N SER A 168 10.78 13.30 2.77
CA SER A 168 12.10 13.89 2.93
C SER A 168 12.85 14.00 1.60
N TYR A 169 12.84 12.93 0.81
CA TYR A 169 13.49 12.94 -0.50
C TYR A 169 12.81 13.88 -1.49
N GLU A 170 11.49 13.93 -1.52
CA GLU A 170 10.73 14.84 -2.42
C GLU A 170 10.96 16.30 -2.08
N ASP A 171 11.21 16.61 -0.81
CA ASP A 171 11.61 17.95 -0.35
C ASP A 171 13.12 18.20 -0.51
N GLN A 172 13.83 17.34 -1.25
CA GLN A 172 15.26 17.47 -1.57
C GLN A 172 16.18 17.53 -0.35
N GLN A 173 15.76 16.92 0.77
CA GLN A 173 16.59 16.79 1.95
C GLN A 173 17.52 15.57 1.83
N SER A 174 18.65 15.62 2.53
CA SER A 174 19.53 14.44 2.63
C SER A 174 18.80 13.29 3.32
N LEU A 175 19.02 12.06 2.83
CA LEU A 175 18.46 10.84 3.39
C LEU A 175 19.18 10.42 4.67
N GLU A 176 19.08 11.27 5.69
CA GLU A 176 19.61 11.06 7.03
C GLU A 176 18.47 10.91 8.02
N PHE A 177 18.67 10.12 9.06
CA PHE A 177 17.65 9.85 10.08
C PHE A 177 17.01 11.12 10.63
N ASP A 178 17.82 12.10 11.05
CA ASP A 178 17.34 13.35 11.65
C ASP A 178 16.48 14.20 10.67
N ASN A 179 16.76 14.13 9.38
CA ASN A 179 15.98 14.81 8.37
C ASN A 179 14.65 14.07 8.10
N VAL A 180 14.70 12.76 7.94
CA VAL A 180 13.52 11.93 7.70
C VAL A 180 12.53 12.08 8.85
N MET A 181 13.01 12.10 10.10
CA MET A 181 12.14 12.22 11.29
C MET A 181 11.43 13.58 11.45
N LYS A 182 11.75 14.57 10.63
CA LYS A 182 11.02 15.86 10.61
C LYS A 182 9.68 15.78 9.87
N TYR A 183 9.48 14.77 9.05
CA TYR A 183 8.29 14.64 8.21
C TYR A 183 7.17 13.87 8.91
N PRO A 184 5.90 14.18 8.57
CA PRO A 184 4.78 13.41 9.09
C PRO A 184 4.76 11.99 8.52
N LYS A 185 4.25 11.07 9.31
CA LYS A 185 4.07 9.67 8.88
C LYS A 185 2.86 9.47 7.97
N GLU A 186 1.98 10.46 7.86
CA GLU A 186 0.85 10.46 6.95
C GLU A 186 1.24 11.12 5.62
N HIS A 187 0.85 10.53 4.49
CA HIS A 187 1.20 11.03 3.17
C HIS A 187 0.00 10.99 2.21
N VAL A 188 -0.22 12.08 1.46
CA VAL A 188 -1.41 12.22 0.57
C VAL A 188 -1.45 11.22 -0.58
N ARG A 189 -0.31 10.64 -0.98
CA ARG A 189 -0.20 9.66 -2.08
C ARG A 189 -0.19 8.20 -1.64
N CYS A 190 -0.53 7.94 -0.41
CA CYS A 190 -0.51 6.59 0.12
C CYS A 190 -1.50 5.65 -0.58
N GLY A 191 -1.08 4.40 -0.80
CA GLY A 191 -1.95 3.34 -1.33
C GLY A 191 -3.19 3.07 -0.46
N THR A 192 -3.12 3.30 0.86
CA THR A 192 -4.30 3.18 1.74
C THR A 192 -5.33 4.27 1.47
N SER A 193 -4.92 5.50 1.12
CA SER A 193 -5.82 6.55 0.66
C SER A 193 -6.52 6.17 -0.66
N PHE A 194 -5.81 5.51 -1.56
CA PHE A 194 -6.39 4.98 -2.79
C PHE A 194 -7.46 3.93 -2.52
N LEU A 195 -7.17 2.94 -1.66
CA LEU A 195 -8.13 1.92 -1.26
C LEU A 195 -9.35 2.54 -0.58
N PHE A 196 -9.14 3.52 0.29
CA PHE A 196 -10.23 4.25 0.93
C PHE A 196 -11.13 4.98 -0.09
N LEU A 197 -10.55 5.64 -1.08
CA LEU A 197 -11.30 6.28 -2.16
C LEU A 197 -12.12 5.26 -2.96
N ILE A 198 -11.57 4.08 -3.25
CA ILE A 198 -12.32 2.99 -3.90
C ILE A 198 -13.54 2.61 -3.04
N VAL A 199 -13.37 2.41 -1.74
CA VAL A 199 -14.47 2.08 -0.83
C VAL A 199 -15.51 3.20 -0.79
N LEU A 200 -15.08 4.46 -0.63
CA LEU A 200 -15.97 5.61 -0.56
C LEU A 200 -16.78 5.81 -1.85
N ILE A 201 -16.12 5.77 -3.01
CA ILE A 201 -16.80 5.92 -4.29
C ILE A 201 -17.71 4.72 -4.57
N SER A 202 -17.26 3.50 -4.22
CA SER A 202 -18.10 2.31 -4.32
C SER A 202 -19.37 2.43 -3.46
N LEU A 203 -19.24 2.93 -2.24
CA LEU A 203 -20.36 3.16 -1.34
C LEU A 203 -21.43 4.08 -1.97
N LEU A 204 -20.98 5.14 -2.62
CA LEU A 204 -21.87 6.11 -3.27
C LEU A 204 -22.49 5.60 -4.56
N THR A 205 -21.84 4.69 -5.27
CA THR A 205 -22.24 4.24 -6.62
C THR A 205 -22.89 2.87 -6.66
N LEU A 206 -22.61 1.98 -5.68
CA LEU A 206 -23.24 0.66 -5.58
C LEU A 206 -24.78 0.67 -5.57
N PRO A 207 -25.47 1.63 -4.91
CA PRO A 207 -26.93 1.68 -4.93
C PRO A 207 -27.55 1.84 -6.32
N PHE A 208 -26.78 2.33 -7.27
CA PHE A 208 -27.24 2.54 -8.65
C PHE A 208 -27.04 1.32 -9.57
N ILE A 209 -26.36 0.26 -9.05
CA ILE A 209 -26.15 -0.97 -9.81
C ILE A 209 -27.38 -1.86 -9.65
N PRO A 210 -28.06 -2.23 -10.75
CA PRO A 210 -29.24 -3.08 -10.68
C PRO A 210 -28.89 -4.48 -10.17
N ASN A 211 -29.76 -5.06 -9.37
CA ASN A 211 -29.71 -6.46 -9.02
C ASN A 211 -30.27 -7.29 -10.19
N LEU A 212 -29.40 -8.03 -10.83
CA LEU A 212 -29.68 -8.95 -11.93
C LEU A 212 -29.60 -10.39 -11.42
N ASP A 213 -29.58 -11.38 -12.32
CA ASP A 213 -29.21 -12.74 -11.95
C ASP A 213 -27.77 -12.80 -11.38
N ILE A 214 -27.45 -13.92 -10.74
CA ILE A 214 -26.18 -14.06 -9.99
C ILE A 214 -24.94 -13.84 -10.86
N VAL A 215 -24.95 -14.29 -12.11
CA VAL A 215 -23.82 -14.17 -13.05
C VAL A 215 -23.64 -12.71 -13.48
N MET A 216 -24.72 -12.09 -13.94
CA MET A 216 -24.69 -10.68 -14.38
C MET A 216 -24.41 -9.72 -13.23
N THR A 217 -24.93 -9.99 -12.04
CA THR A 217 -24.59 -9.21 -10.83
C THR A 217 -23.11 -9.32 -10.51
N THR A 218 -22.51 -10.50 -10.64
CA THR A 218 -21.07 -10.69 -10.39
C THR A 218 -20.25 -9.93 -11.44
N VAL A 219 -20.57 -10.06 -12.70
CA VAL A 219 -19.86 -9.36 -13.80
C VAL A 219 -19.97 -7.84 -13.63
N THR A 220 -21.16 -7.31 -13.37
CA THR A 220 -21.37 -5.86 -13.17
C THR A 220 -20.61 -5.33 -11.96
N ARG A 221 -20.54 -6.09 -10.86
CA ARG A 221 -19.74 -5.71 -9.68
C ARG A 221 -18.23 -5.72 -9.95
N LEU A 222 -17.73 -6.68 -10.72
CA LEU A 222 -16.32 -6.70 -11.12
C LEU A 222 -15.98 -5.50 -12.02
N LEU A 223 -16.81 -5.21 -13.01
CA LEU A 223 -16.64 -4.03 -13.86
C LEU A 223 -16.73 -2.72 -13.05
N HIS A 224 -17.63 -2.66 -12.09
CA HIS A 224 -17.77 -1.52 -11.19
C HIS A 224 -16.49 -1.28 -10.37
N VAL A 225 -15.88 -2.31 -9.79
CA VAL A 225 -14.60 -2.17 -9.06
C VAL A 225 -13.50 -1.62 -9.97
N VAL A 226 -13.41 -2.08 -11.21
CA VAL A 226 -12.47 -1.55 -12.20
C VAL A 226 -12.73 -0.06 -12.47
N LEU A 227 -13.97 0.32 -12.76
CA LEU A 227 -14.34 1.72 -13.02
C LEU A 227 -14.07 2.63 -11.82
N VAL A 228 -14.45 2.18 -10.63
CA VAL A 228 -14.21 2.94 -9.39
C VAL A 228 -12.71 3.10 -9.12
N SER A 229 -11.89 2.07 -9.36
CA SER A 229 -10.44 2.18 -9.21
C SER A 229 -9.83 3.20 -10.18
N MET A 230 -10.33 3.24 -11.42
CA MET A 230 -9.91 4.23 -12.41
C MET A 230 -10.25 5.66 -11.97
N ILE A 231 -11.45 5.88 -11.45
CA ILE A 231 -11.89 7.19 -10.94
C ILE A 231 -11.09 7.57 -9.69
N SER A 232 -10.92 6.64 -8.75
CA SER A 232 -10.19 6.87 -7.50
C SER A 232 -8.73 7.30 -7.77
N TYR A 233 -8.10 6.72 -8.79
CA TYR A 233 -6.74 7.11 -9.18
C TYR A 233 -6.68 8.54 -9.71
N GLU A 234 -7.66 8.96 -10.53
CA GLU A 234 -7.72 10.34 -11.03
C GLU A 234 -7.96 11.34 -9.90
N VAL A 235 -8.82 10.99 -8.93
CA VAL A 235 -9.04 11.82 -7.73
C VAL A 235 -7.75 11.92 -6.91
N LEU A 236 -7.05 10.81 -6.68
CA LEU A 236 -5.78 10.81 -5.96
C LEU A 236 -4.73 11.71 -6.67
N LYS A 237 -4.62 11.57 -7.99
CA LYS A 237 -3.71 12.38 -8.81
C LYS A 237 -4.10 13.87 -8.79
N PHE A 238 -5.38 14.18 -8.83
CA PHE A 238 -5.88 15.54 -8.69
C PHE A 238 -5.52 16.13 -7.33
N ASN A 239 -5.74 15.38 -6.24
CA ASN A 239 -5.41 15.81 -4.89
C ASN A 239 -3.92 16.13 -4.75
N PHE A 240 -3.07 15.28 -5.32
CA PHE A 240 -1.62 15.51 -5.29
C PHE A 240 -1.22 16.77 -6.07
N LYS A 241 -1.73 16.94 -7.30
CA LYS A 241 -1.39 18.08 -8.15
C LYS A 241 -1.90 19.42 -7.58
N ASN A 242 -2.96 19.41 -6.80
CA ASN A 242 -3.65 20.59 -6.28
C ASN A 242 -3.74 20.56 -4.74
N SER A 243 -2.66 20.16 -4.07
CA SER A 243 -2.60 19.96 -2.60
C SER A 243 -3.06 21.17 -1.80
N ASP A 244 -2.89 22.39 -2.33
CA ASP A 244 -3.31 23.62 -1.68
C ASP A 244 -4.81 23.92 -1.81
N SER A 245 -5.50 23.27 -2.76
CA SER A 245 -6.92 23.44 -3.00
C SER A 245 -7.75 22.87 -1.84
N ILE A 246 -8.78 23.61 -1.43
CA ILE A 246 -9.75 23.14 -0.42
C ILE A 246 -10.41 21.83 -0.86
N ILE A 247 -10.75 21.71 -2.15
CA ILE A 247 -11.35 20.50 -2.72
C ILE A 247 -10.41 19.29 -2.55
N ALA A 248 -9.13 19.46 -2.89
CA ALA A 248 -8.13 18.40 -2.73
C ALA A 248 -7.97 17.99 -1.25
N LYS A 249 -7.94 18.96 -0.33
CA LYS A 249 -7.87 18.70 1.11
C LYS A 249 -9.08 17.91 1.61
N VAL A 250 -10.29 18.27 1.18
CA VAL A 250 -11.53 17.54 1.55
C VAL A 250 -11.47 16.09 1.09
N PHE A 251 -11.05 15.82 -0.15
CA PHE A 251 -10.93 14.44 -0.67
C PHE A 251 -9.75 13.66 -0.06
N ALA A 252 -8.68 14.32 0.35
CA ALA A 252 -7.52 13.67 0.98
C ALA A 252 -7.76 13.35 2.46
N THR A 253 -8.52 14.19 3.18
CA THR A 253 -8.72 14.11 4.64
C THR A 253 -9.15 12.73 5.14
N PRO A 254 -10.16 12.05 4.54
CA PRO A 254 -10.56 10.74 5.02
C PRO A 254 -9.46 9.68 4.88
N GLY A 255 -8.68 9.73 3.80
CA GLY A 255 -7.52 8.86 3.60
C GLY A 255 -6.45 9.08 4.67
N ILE A 256 -6.18 10.34 5.01
CA ILE A 256 -5.24 10.71 6.10
C ILE A 256 -5.75 10.20 7.45
N TRP A 257 -7.06 10.23 7.72
CA TRP A 257 -7.61 9.67 8.96
C TRP A 257 -7.39 8.15 9.07
N VAL A 258 -7.57 7.42 7.99
CA VAL A 258 -7.26 5.97 7.96
C VAL A 258 -5.78 5.73 8.20
N GLN A 259 -4.89 6.56 7.66
CA GLN A 259 -3.46 6.44 7.90
C GLN A 259 -3.07 6.63 9.37
N LYS A 260 -3.77 7.46 10.15
CA LYS A 260 -3.54 7.58 11.60
C LYS A 260 -3.67 6.24 12.34
N ILE A 261 -4.46 5.30 11.78
CA ILE A 261 -4.61 3.95 12.31
C ILE A 261 -3.56 3.00 11.72
N THR A 262 -3.21 3.17 10.43
CA THR A 262 -2.36 2.26 9.67
C THR A 262 -0.90 2.71 9.55
N THR A 263 -0.51 3.81 10.20
CA THR A 263 0.88 4.26 10.31
C THR A 263 1.24 4.52 11.76
N LYS A 264 2.47 4.19 12.15
CA LYS A 264 3.06 4.47 13.46
C LYS A 264 4.39 5.19 13.33
N ASN A 265 4.88 5.75 14.44
CA ASN A 265 6.21 6.34 14.47
C ASN A 265 7.24 5.21 14.38
N PRO A 266 8.12 5.23 13.36
CA PRO A 266 9.11 4.19 13.18
C PRO A 266 10.26 4.30 14.20
N SER A 267 10.93 3.19 14.46
CA SER A 267 12.23 3.15 15.12
C SER A 267 13.33 3.64 14.19
N LYS A 268 14.54 3.85 14.75
CA LYS A 268 15.71 4.23 13.97
C LYS A 268 16.06 3.16 12.93
N GLU A 269 16.02 1.90 13.34
CA GLU A 269 16.34 0.73 12.52
C GLU A 269 15.37 0.62 11.32
N GLN A 270 14.10 0.94 11.51
CA GLN A 270 13.09 0.92 10.46
C GLN A 270 13.25 2.08 9.46
N VAL A 271 13.65 3.26 9.96
CA VAL A 271 13.99 4.40 9.09
C VAL A 271 15.22 4.09 8.26
N GLU A 272 16.24 3.44 8.83
CA GLU A 272 17.44 2.98 8.11
C GLU A 272 17.08 2.05 6.93
N VAL A 273 16.17 1.11 7.16
CA VAL A 273 15.67 0.21 6.09
C VAL A 273 14.95 0.98 4.99
N ALA A 274 14.13 1.96 5.34
CA ALA A 274 13.42 2.80 4.35
C ALA A 274 14.41 3.67 3.55
N ILE A 275 15.39 4.26 4.20
CA ILE A 275 16.49 5.01 3.56
C ILE A 275 17.29 4.10 2.62
N LEU A 276 17.64 2.90 3.06
CA LEU A 276 18.34 1.90 2.24
C LEU A 276 17.54 1.57 0.96
N SER A 277 16.24 1.32 1.11
CA SER A 277 15.37 1.05 -0.04
C SER A 277 15.31 2.26 -0.99
N MET A 278 15.15 3.48 -0.46
CA MET A 278 15.09 4.70 -1.27
C MET A 278 16.41 4.95 -2.01
N ALA A 279 17.54 4.88 -1.31
CA ALA A 279 18.86 5.04 -1.90
C ALA A 279 19.10 4.04 -3.04
N ASN A 280 18.76 2.77 -2.84
CA ASN A 280 18.87 1.73 -3.85
C ASN A 280 17.90 1.91 -5.04
N CYS A 281 16.79 2.61 -4.84
CA CYS A 281 15.85 2.96 -5.92
C CYS A 281 16.38 4.14 -6.77
N ILE A 282 17.14 5.05 -6.17
CA ILE A 282 17.75 6.22 -6.83
C ILE A 282 19.00 5.77 -7.61
N THR A 283 19.90 5.06 -6.93
CA THR A 283 21.16 4.55 -7.48
C THR A 283 21.14 3.02 -7.36
N PRO A 284 20.66 2.32 -8.39
CA PRO A 284 20.47 0.88 -8.32
C PRO A 284 21.78 0.12 -8.18
N VAL A 285 21.86 -0.70 -7.14
CA VAL A 285 22.92 -1.71 -6.98
C VAL A 285 22.25 -3.08 -6.99
N SER A 286 22.86 -4.03 -7.70
CA SER A 286 22.37 -5.41 -7.72
C SER A 286 22.33 -6.00 -6.31
N TYR A 287 21.51 -7.07 -6.12
CA TYR A 287 21.32 -7.70 -4.81
C TYR A 287 22.63 -7.85 -4.05
N THR A 288 22.68 -7.29 -2.86
CA THR A 288 23.80 -7.42 -1.92
C THR A 288 23.29 -7.71 -0.52
N HIS A 289 23.93 -8.69 0.11
CA HIS A 289 23.78 -8.97 1.53
C HIS A 289 24.76 -8.09 2.29
N LEU A 290 24.27 -7.26 3.18
CA LEU A 290 25.07 -6.36 3.98
C LEU A 290 25.23 -6.94 5.38
N ARG A 291 26.47 -7.00 5.89
CA ARG A 291 26.72 -7.42 7.26
C ARG A 291 26.32 -6.30 8.24
N ALA A 292 25.87 -6.68 9.44
CA ALA A 292 25.38 -5.79 10.50
C ALA A 292 26.35 -4.67 10.97
N HIS A 293 27.59 -4.64 10.47
CA HIS A 293 28.60 -3.64 10.84
C HIS A 293 28.77 -2.50 9.83
N GLU A 294 28.11 -2.55 8.68
CA GLU A 294 28.14 -1.41 7.73
C GLU A 294 26.96 -0.49 8.03
N THR A 295 27.25 0.75 8.41
CA THR A 295 26.20 1.74 8.65
C THR A 295 25.54 2.18 7.34
N VAL A 296 24.24 2.47 7.38
CA VAL A 296 23.51 3.03 6.22
C VAL A 296 24.15 4.32 5.73
N LEU A 297 24.73 5.11 6.65
CA LEU A 297 25.44 6.35 6.33
C LEU A 297 26.66 6.10 5.42
N ASP A 298 27.46 5.06 5.70
CA ASP A 298 28.61 4.68 4.88
C ASP A 298 28.19 4.24 3.48
N LEU A 299 27.04 3.58 3.38
CA LEU A 299 26.43 3.15 2.13
C LEU A 299 25.86 4.31 1.31
N VAL A 300 25.15 5.23 1.94
CA VAL A 300 24.61 6.43 1.27
C VAL A 300 25.76 7.31 0.81
N CYS A 301 26.81 7.50 1.62
CA CYS A 301 28.01 8.26 1.22
C CYS A 301 28.74 7.61 0.03
N ARG A 302 28.88 6.27 -0.01
CA ARG A 302 29.46 5.57 -1.18
C ARG A 302 28.61 5.73 -2.43
N LEU A 303 27.29 5.61 -2.31
CA LEU A 303 26.34 5.72 -3.43
C LEU A 303 26.23 7.15 -4.01
N LEU A 304 26.60 8.17 -3.24
CA LEU A 304 26.61 9.58 -3.71
C LEU A 304 27.96 10.01 -4.27
N LEU A 305 29.03 9.21 -4.05
CA LEU A 305 30.38 9.51 -4.53
C LEU A 305 30.77 8.72 -5.79
N GLU A 306 30.01 7.72 -6.18
CA GLU A 306 30.08 7.01 -7.46
C GLU A 306 29.09 7.62 -8.50
#